data_315b5e0e5dba7727357f217c9c6d6196
#
_entry.id   315b5e0e5dba7727357f217c9c6d6196
#
_cell.length_a   1.000
_cell.length_b   1.000
_cell.length_c   1.000
_cell.angle_alpha   90.00
_cell.angle_beta   90.00
_cell.angle_gamma   90.00
#
_symmetry.space_group_name_H-M   'P 1'
#
loop_
_entity.id
_entity.type
_entity.pdbx_description
1 polymer ?
#
loop_
_entity_poly.entity_id
_entity_poly.type
_entity_poly.pdbx_seq_one_letter_code
_entity_poly.pdbx_strand_id
1 'polypeptide(L)'
;MHPCAERICKSAAEDEVYWLALLPGALFKGWKERRNNPPMFFLFCWFVAPFLLFSIAKGKLPTYMLPLMAPLAVMIAKYGVDCVRKHRMKALQANGILNLTFGAVAVPGLIVASYLVKKPIYQPDEWSKVVLGIVAFTIWGIIGYLCYLLKAKHWLWAASCSLVISLTFGSAVPDRSVDSKLPQAFIRQNMADLEKSPFIVSNSVGIGAGLAWELKRSDIYLLNNSGELTYGLKYPDSEYRLLNDATFADWLAETRKKGQVALLVTDKNDTYDAKLPPADKRTENSRMTLYIYDKQP
;
A
#
# COMPACT_ATOMS: atom_id res chain seq x y z
N MET A 1 5.69 23.75 -1.54
CA MET A 1 4.64 22.71 -1.67
C MET A 1 4.93 21.61 -0.65
N HIS A 2 3.95 21.22 0.17
CA HIS A 2 4.20 20.30 1.29
C HIS A 2 4.35 18.86 0.73
N PRO A 3 5.39 18.09 1.06
CA PRO A 3 5.65 16.74 0.51
C PRO A 3 4.52 15.75 0.74
N CYS A 4 3.54 16.14 1.52
CA CYS A 4 2.35 15.36 1.88
C CYS A 4 1.23 15.47 0.82
N ALA A 5 1.09 16.63 0.16
CA ALA A 5 0.13 16.80 -0.93
C ALA A 5 0.57 16.00 -2.18
N GLU A 6 1.89 15.93 -2.39
CA GLU A 6 2.49 15.17 -3.48
C GLU A 6 2.27 13.65 -3.35
N ARG A 7 2.33 13.11 -2.11
CA ARG A 7 2.06 11.69 -1.84
C ARG A 7 0.59 11.30 -2.00
N ILE A 8 -0.33 12.20 -1.65
CA ILE A 8 -1.77 11.94 -1.80
C ILE A 8 -2.19 12.06 -3.26
N CYS A 9 -1.68 13.05 -3.97
CA CYS A 9 -1.86 13.14 -5.42
C CYS A 9 -1.30 11.91 -6.13
N LYS A 10 -0.18 11.36 -5.66
CA LYS A 10 0.44 10.16 -6.24
C LYS A 10 -0.41 8.91 -6.00
N SER A 11 -0.95 8.71 -4.78
CA SER A 11 -1.84 7.59 -4.47
C SER A 11 -3.17 7.67 -5.21
N ALA A 12 -3.81 8.84 -5.23
CA ALA A 12 -5.05 9.04 -5.97
C ALA A 12 -4.83 8.96 -7.50
N ALA A 13 -3.64 9.30 -7.99
CA ALA A 13 -3.29 9.19 -9.40
C ALA A 13 -3.02 7.73 -9.83
N GLU A 14 -2.53 6.88 -8.95
CA GLU A 14 -2.28 5.47 -9.25
C GLU A 14 -3.59 4.68 -9.46
N ASP A 15 -4.65 5.03 -8.72
CA ASP A 15 -5.95 4.37 -8.82
C ASP A 15 -6.84 4.91 -9.96
N GLU A 16 -6.53 6.12 -10.51
CA GLU A 16 -7.40 6.82 -11.47
C GLU A 16 -6.66 7.25 -12.77
N VAL A 17 -5.51 6.68 -13.06
CA VAL A 17 -4.71 7.04 -14.25
C VAL A 17 -5.52 6.99 -15.54
N TYR A 18 -6.39 5.99 -15.68
CA TYR A 18 -7.23 5.82 -16.88
C TYR A 18 -8.29 6.91 -17.11
N TRP A 19 -8.58 7.75 -16.08
CA TRP A 19 -9.50 8.89 -16.17
C TRP A 19 -8.86 10.26 -15.94
N LEU A 20 -7.57 10.30 -15.68
CA LEU A 20 -6.87 11.51 -15.22
C LEU A 20 -7.04 12.71 -16.16
N ALA A 21 -7.09 12.48 -17.48
CA ALA A 21 -7.29 13.57 -18.45
C ALA A 21 -8.71 14.17 -18.39
N LEU A 22 -9.70 13.43 -17.88
CA LEU A 22 -11.08 13.91 -17.73
C LEU A 22 -11.33 14.58 -16.37
N LEU A 23 -10.47 14.35 -15.39
CA LEU A 23 -10.60 14.82 -14.02
C LEU A 23 -10.73 16.36 -13.91
N PRO A 24 -9.84 17.18 -14.51
CA PRO A 24 -9.95 18.63 -14.41
C PRO A 24 -11.26 19.16 -14.98
N GLY A 25 -11.71 18.57 -16.10
CA GLY A 25 -12.97 18.93 -16.73
C GLY A 25 -14.20 18.56 -15.90
N ALA A 26 -14.17 17.40 -15.26
CA ALA A 26 -15.24 16.92 -14.37
C ALA A 26 -15.38 17.81 -13.13
N LEU A 27 -14.26 18.14 -12.47
CA LEU A 27 -14.23 19.04 -11.31
C LEU A 27 -14.67 20.45 -11.66
N PHE A 28 -14.14 21.01 -12.75
CA PHE A 28 -14.56 22.34 -13.22
C PHE A 28 -16.04 22.39 -13.52
N LYS A 29 -16.59 21.35 -14.15
CA LYS A 29 -18.03 21.24 -14.41
C LYS A 29 -18.84 21.15 -13.13
N GLY A 30 -18.44 20.34 -12.16
CA GLY A 30 -19.10 20.25 -10.87
C GLY A 30 -19.24 21.60 -10.18
N TRP A 31 -18.15 22.38 -10.17
CA TRP A 31 -18.15 23.73 -9.63
C TRP A 31 -19.01 24.71 -10.47
N LYS A 32 -18.90 24.69 -11.80
CA LYS A 32 -19.65 25.59 -12.69
C LYS A 32 -21.17 25.37 -12.58
N GLU A 33 -21.60 24.14 -12.42
CA GLU A 33 -23.02 23.77 -12.34
C GLU A 33 -23.63 23.96 -10.94
N ARG A 34 -22.91 24.50 -9.97
CA ARG A 34 -23.33 24.61 -8.56
C ARG A 34 -24.71 25.24 -8.30
N ARG A 35 -25.16 26.14 -9.20
CA ARG A 35 -26.48 26.79 -9.07
C ARG A 35 -27.57 26.08 -9.85
N ASN A 36 -27.25 25.40 -10.94
CA ASN A 36 -28.23 24.85 -11.88
C ASN A 36 -28.40 23.34 -11.77
N ASN A 37 -27.49 22.65 -11.05
CA ASN A 37 -27.47 21.20 -10.93
C ASN A 37 -27.04 20.80 -9.50
N PRO A 38 -27.96 20.90 -8.50
CA PRO A 38 -27.62 20.59 -7.12
C PRO A 38 -27.01 19.19 -6.90
N PRO A 39 -27.48 18.10 -7.55
CA PRO A 39 -26.85 16.78 -7.41
C PRO A 39 -25.37 16.78 -7.85
N MET A 40 -25.03 17.46 -8.93
CA MET A 40 -23.66 17.53 -9.40
C MET A 40 -22.76 18.32 -8.45
N PHE A 41 -23.28 19.38 -7.86
CA PHE A 41 -22.58 20.17 -6.85
C PHE A 41 -22.41 19.39 -5.54
N PHE A 42 -23.40 18.59 -5.16
CA PHE A 42 -23.28 17.68 -4.01
C PHE A 42 -22.13 16.70 -4.19
N LEU A 43 -22.04 16.04 -5.35
CA LEU A 43 -20.93 15.13 -5.66
C LEU A 43 -19.57 15.85 -5.62
N PHE A 44 -19.51 17.08 -6.14
CA PHE A 44 -18.31 17.91 -6.07
C PHE A 44 -17.89 18.19 -4.62
N CYS A 45 -18.83 18.62 -3.76
CA CYS A 45 -18.58 18.87 -2.35
C CYS A 45 -18.18 17.58 -1.61
N TRP A 46 -18.84 16.45 -1.90
CA TRP A 46 -18.53 15.16 -1.33
C TRP A 46 -17.09 14.69 -1.66
N PHE A 47 -16.61 15.01 -2.85
CA PHE A 47 -15.21 14.74 -3.20
C PHE A 47 -14.25 15.75 -2.56
N VAL A 48 -14.48 17.05 -2.75
CA VAL A 48 -13.53 18.11 -2.41
C VAL A 48 -13.36 18.29 -0.90
N ALA A 49 -14.45 18.27 -0.12
CA ALA A 49 -14.37 18.55 1.31
C ALA A 49 -13.57 17.50 2.10
N PRO A 50 -13.82 16.17 1.97
CA PRO A 50 -12.98 15.17 2.61
C PRO A 50 -11.56 15.13 2.02
N PHE A 51 -11.39 15.37 0.70
CA PHE A 51 -10.06 15.43 0.08
C PHE A 51 -9.19 16.50 0.74
N LEU A 52 -9.73 17.71 0.93
CA LEU A 52 -9.03 18.80 1.62
C LEU A 52 -8.78 18.46 3.10
N LEU A 53 -9.78 17.92 3.79
CA LEU A 53 -9.64 17.51 5.19
C LEU A 53 -8.50 16.50 5.37
N PHE A 54 -8.51 15.42 4.59
CA PHE A 54 -7.47 14.40 4.66
C PHE A 54 -6.13 14.89 4.10
N SER A 55 -6.10 15.93 3.25
CA SER A 55 -4.86 16.54 2.79
C SER A 55 -4.13 17.32 3.90
N ILE A 56 -4.86 17.88 4.84
CA ILE A 56 -4.33 18.66 5.97
C ILE A 56 -3.97 17.75 7.15
N ALA A 57 -4.73 16.66 7.38
CA ALA A 57 -4.54 15.77 8.52
C ALA A 57 -3.14 15.14 8.54
N LYS A 58 -2.57 14.97 9.74
CA LYS A 58 -1.34 14.20 9.98
C LYS A 58 -1.71 12.72 10.20
N GLY A 59 -0.84 11.78 9.78
CA GLY A 59 -1.05 10.34 10.04
C GLY A 59 -2.16 9.69 9.22
N LYS A 60 -2.35 10.09 7.98
CA LYS A 60 -3.38 9.58 7.06
C LYS A 60 -2.95 8.32 6.31
N LEU A 61 -3.89 7.42 6.11
CA LEU A 61 -3.75 6.26 5.23
C LEU A 61 -4.38 6.57 3.85
N PRO A 62 -3.79 6.07 2.75
CA PRO A 62 -4.38 6.22 1.40
C PRO A 62 -5.81 5.67 1.31
N THR A 63 -6.14 4.64 2.09
CA THR A 63 -7.46 4.01 2.16
C THR A 63 -8.58 4.97 2.58
N TYR A 64 -8.27 6.06 3.28
CA TYR A 64 -9.26 7.08 3.66
C TYR A 64 -9.83 7.83 2.44
N MET A 65 -9.15 7.75 1.29
CA MET A 65 -9.62 8.33 0.04
C MET A 65 -10.63 7.45 -0.72
N LEU A 66 -10.77 6.16 -0.38
CA LEU A 66 -11.67 5.25 -1.09
C LEU A 66 -13.13 5.75 -1.18
N PRO A 67 -13.76 6.33 -0.12
CA PRO A 67 -15.12 6.85 -0.22
C PRO A 67 -15.27 8.01 -1.22
N LEU A 68 -14.17 8.71 -1.57
CA LEU A 68 -14.18 9.82 -2.51
C LEU A 68 -14.19 9.35 -3.97
N MET A 69 -13.81 8.11 -4.22
CA MET A 69 -13.77 7.54 -5.58
C MET A 69 -15.17 7.43 -6.18
N ALA A 70 -16.19 7.14 -5.38
CA ALA A 70 -17.57 7.00 -5.85
C ALA A 70 -18.13 8.31 -6.45
N PRO A 71 -18.15 9.45 -5.74
CA PRO A 71 -18.63 10.71 -6.33
C PRO A 71 -17.75 11.17 -7.51
N LEU A 72 -16.42 10.92 -7.45
CA LEU A 72 -15.51 11.25 -8.52
C LEU A 72 -15.82 10.47 -9.79
N ALA A 73 -16.04 9.16 -9.70
CA ALA A 73 -16.38 8.31 -10.84
C ALA A 73 -17.68 8.76 -11.52
N VAL A 74 -18.70 9.11 -10.75
CA VAL A 74 -19.98 9.63 -11.29
C VAL A 74 -19.78 10.97 -12.01
N MET A 75 -18.98 11.88 -11.44
CA MET A 75 -18.65 13.17 -12.06
C MET A 75 -17.90 12.99 -13.38
N ILE A 76 -16.89 12.12 -13.41
CA ILE A 76 -16.12 11.81 -14.61
C ILE A 76 -17.00 11.17 -15.68
N ALA A 77 -17.83 10.19 -15.33
CA ALA A 77 -18.76 9.54 -16.24
C ALA A 77 -19.72 10.54 -16.88
N LYS A 78 -20.33 11.42 -16.06
CA LYS A 78 -21.22 12.46 -16.54
C LYS A 78 -20.50 13.47 -17.46
N TYR A 79 -19.27 13.85 -17.12
CA TYR A 79 -18.44 14.73 -17.95
C TYR A 79 -18.11 14.06 -19.29
N GLY A 80 -17.73 12.78 -19.29
CA GLY A 80 -17.43 12.01 -20.50
C GLY A 80 -18.66 11.90 -21.44
N VAL A 81 -19.82 11.57 -20.89
CA VAL A 81 -21.09 11.55 -21.65
C VAL A 81 -21.39 12.92 -22.29
N ASP A 82 -21.18 14.01 -21.54
CA ASP A 82 -21.39 15.36 -22.07
C ASP A 82 -20.37 15.75 -23.14
N CYS A 83 -19.12 15.26 -23.03
CA CYS A 83 -18.13 15.44 -24.08
C CYS A 83 -18.57 14.76 -25.39
N VAL A 84 -19.12 13.54 -25.31
CA VAL A 84 -19.68 12.84 -26.47
C VAL A 84 -20.87 13.61 -27.07
N ARG A 85 -21.86 13.98 -26.24
CA ARG A 85 -23.06 14.68 -26.68
C ARG A 85 -22.75 16.04 -27.33
N LYS A 86 -21.73 16.75 -26.82
CA LYS A 86 -21.30 18.06 -27.31
C LYS A 86 -20.19 18.01 -28.36
N HIS A 87 -19.86 16.81 -28.86
CA HIS A 87 -18.78 16.58 -29.83
C HIS A 87 -17.42 17.14 -29.39
N ARG A 88 -17.14 17.18 -28.08
CA ARG A 88 -15.86 17.66 -27.51
C ARG A 88 -14.83 16.52 -27.43
N MET A 89 -14.38 16.01 -28.58
CA MET A 89 -13.56 14.82 -28.67
C MET A 89 -12.14 14.98 -28.10
N LYS A 90 -11.62 16.20 -28.00
CA LYS A 90 -10.22 16.45 -27.54
C LYS A 90 -9.93 15.88 -26.15
N ALA A 91 -10.88 16.02 -25.18
CA ALA A 91 -10.71 15.47 -23.83
C ALA A 91 -10.66 13.95 -23.84
N LEU A 92 -11.52 13.30 -24.63
CA LEU A 92 -11.57 11.83 -24.76
C LEU A 92 -10.31 11.30 -25.47
N GLN A 93 -9.81 12.00 -26.49
CA GLN A 93 -8.54 11.67 -27.16
C GLN A 93 -7.35 11.84 -26.21
N ALA A 94 -7.30 12.93 -25.44
CA ALA A 94 -6.26 13.14 -24.43
C ALA A 94 -6.23 12.03 -23.40
N ASN A 95 -7.42 11.53 -22.99
CA ASN A 95 -7.51 10.38 -22.09
C ASN A 95 -6.96 9.10 -22.72
N GLY A 96 -7.24 8.84 -24.01
CA GLY A 96 -6.67 7.72 -24.76
C GLY A 96 -5.15 7.79 -24.85
N ILE A 97 -4.60 8.99 -25.19
CA ILE A 97 -3.14 9.22 -25.24
C ILE A 97 -2.52 8.97 -23.86
N LEU A 98 -3.11 9.48 -22.78
CA LEU A 98 -2.59 9.31 -21.43
C LEU A 98 -2.50 7.80 -21.06
N ASN A 99 -3.53 7.02 -21.34
CA ASN A 99 -3.54 5.59 -21.08
C ASN A 99 -2.51 4.84 -21.95
N LEU A 100 -2.35 5.23 -23.22
CA LEU A 100 -1.32 4.70 -24.10
C LEU A 100 0.08 4.98 -23.55
N THR A 101 0.35 6.24 -23.17
CA THR A 101 1.66 6.62 -22.61
C THR A 101 1.94 5.94 -21.30
N PHE A 102 0.93 5.76 -20.46
CA PHE A 102 1.08 5.02 -19.21
C PHE A 102 1.50 3.57 -19.49
N GLY A 103 0.79 2.83 -20.34
CA GLY A 103 1.17 1.47 -20.72
C GLY A 103 2.55 1.39 -21.35
N ALA A 104 2.87 2.31 -22.26
CA ALA A 104 4.16 2.37 -22.95
C ALA A 104 5.34 2.67 -22.01
N VAL A 105 5.14 3.42 -20.94
CA VAL A 105 6.16 3.71 -19.91
C VAL A 105 6.22 2.61 -18.85
N ALA A 106 5.08 2.04 -18.47
CA ALA A 106 5.01 1.02 -17.43
C ALA A 106 5.74 -0.26 -17.83
N VAL A 107 5.68 -0.69 -19.10
CA VAL A 107 6.37 -1.89 -19.58
C VAL A 107 7.90 -1.78 -19.42
N PRO A 108 8.60 -0.79 -20.00
CA PRO A 108 10.03 -0.65 -19.77
C PRO A 108 10.36 -0.34 -18.32
N GLY A 109 9.52 0.41 -17.61
CA GLY A 109 9.67 0.66 -16.18
C GLY A 109 9.68 -0.63 -15.36
N LEU A 110 8.78 -1.57 -15.65
CA LEU A 110 8.73 -2.87 -15.01
C LEU A 110 9.98 -3.72 -15.31
N ILE A 111 10.45 -3.71 -16.55
CA ILE A 111 11.67 -4.43 -16.96
C ILE A 111 12.89 -3.87 -16.23
N VAL A 112 13.04 -2.54 -16.20
CA VAL A 112 14.13 -1.88 -15.48
C VAL A 112 14.07 -2.23 -13.99
N ALA A 113 12.91 -2.14 -13.36
CA ALA A 113 12.72 -2.43 -11.95
C ALA A 113 12.95 -3.91 -11.60
N SER A 114 12.75 -4.82 -12.57
CA SER A 114 12.92 -6.26 -12.35
C SER A 114 14.37 -6.73 -12.55
N TYR A 115 15.13 -6.10 -13.46
CA TYR A 115 16.43 -6.66 -13.88
C TYR A 115 17.60 -5.67 -13.79
N LEU A 116 17.38 -4.37 -13.86
CA LEU A 116 18.46 -3.37 -14.03
C LEU A 116 18.77 -2.57 -12.76
N VAL A 117 18.00 -2.72 -11.69
CA VAL A 117 18.27 -2.05 -10.40
C VAL A 117 19.11 -2.94 -9.48
N LYS A 118 19.91 -2.32 -8.59
CA LYS A 118 20.77 -3.04 -7.61
C LYS A 118 19.98 -3.96 -6.66
N LYS A 119 18.72 -3.63 -6.37
CA LYS A 119 17.80 -4.46 -5.58
C LYS A 119 16.55 -4.70 -6.44
N PRO A 120 16.50 -5.76 -7.25
CA PRO A 120 15.34 -6.09 -8.07
C PRO A 120 14.09 -6.24 -7.24
N ILE A 121 12.95 -5.85 -7.83
CA ILE A 121 11.64 -5.99 -7.17
C ILE A 121 11.22 -7.45 -7.15
N TYR A 122 11.49 -8.18 -8.25
CA TYR A 122 11.19 -9.59 -8.40
C TYR A 122 12.43 -10.46 -8.20
N GLN A 123 12.22 -11.67 -7.72
CA GLN A 123 13.27 -12.69 -7.64
C GLN A 123 13.47 -13.38 -9.02
N PRO A 124 14.61 -14.02 -9.28
CA PRO A 124 14.88 -14.65 -10.58
C PRO A 124 13.88 -15.75 -10.98
N ASP A 125 13.26 -16.42 -10.01
CA ASP A 125 12.24 -17.46 -10.19
C ASP A 125 10.83 -16.90 -10.46
N GLU A 126 10.62 -15.60 -10.21
CA GLU A 126 9.33 -14.93 -10.40
C GLU A 126 9.14 -14.36 -11.83
N TRP A 127 9.90 -14.83 -12.83
CA TRP A 127 9.83 -14.33 -14.20
C TRP A 127 8.39 -14.37 -14.79
N SER A 128 7.60 -15.35 -14.41
CA SER A 128 6.20 -15.48 -14.84
C SER A 128 5.33 -14.29 -14.40
N LYS A 129 5.57 -13.75 -13.21
CA LYS A 129 4.88 -12.57 -12.68
C LYS A 129 5.27 -11.31 -13.44
N VAL A 130 6.55 -11.18 -13.81
CA VAL A 130 7.05 -10.09 -14.65
C VAL A 130 6.37 -10.12 -16.02
N VAL A 131 6.33 -11.29 -16.65
CA VAL A 131 5.64 -11.49 -17.96
C VAL A 131 4.16 -11.12 -17.84
N LEU A 132 3.48 -11.58 -16.80
CA LEU A 132 2.07 -11.25 -16.57
C LEU A 132 1.87 -9.74 -16.44
N GLY A 133 2.74 -9.04 -15.70
CA GLY A 133 2.72 -7.58 -15.58
C GLY A 133 2.96 -6.87 -16.92
N ILE A 134 3.94 -7.35 -17.72
CA ILE A 134 4.20 -6.82 -19.07
C ILE A 134 2.97 -6.99 -19.97
N VAL A 135 2.35 -8.17 -19.97
CA VAL A 135 1.14 -8.43 -20.74
C VAL A 135 -0.01 -7.51 -20.30
N ALA A 136 -0.21 -7.35 -19.00
CA ALA A 136 -1.25 -6.47 -18.46
C ALA A 136 -1.06 -5.02 -18.90
N PHE A 137 0.15 -4.45 -18.76
CA PHE A 137 0.43 -3.07 -19.19
C PHE A 137 0.43 -2.90 -20.71
N THR A 138 0.78 -3.94 -21.47
CA THR A 138 0.67 -3.92 -22.93
C THR A 138 -0.80 -3.87 -23.35
N ILE A 139 -1.66 -4.70 -22.75
CA ILE A 139 -3.12 -4.67 -22.99
C ILE A 139 -3.67 -3.29 -22.62
N TRP A 140 -3.25 -2.71 -21.51
CA TRP A 140 -3.63 -1.35 -21.10
C TRP A 140 -3.26 -0.32 -22.18
N GLY A 141 -2.02 -0.36 -22.66
CA GLY A 141 -1.56 0.55 -23.73
C GLY A 141 -2.38 0.39 -25.03
N ILE A 142 -2.69 -0.85 -25.41
CA ILE A 142 -3.54 -1.16 -26.59
C ILE A 142 -4.94 -0.57 -26.41
N ILE A 143 -5.57 -0.74 -25.23
CA ILE A 143 -6.88 -0.16 -24.93
C ILE A 143 -6.81 1.37 -25.05
N GLY A 144 -5.77 2.01 -24.49
CA GLY A 144 -5.54 3.46 -24.63
C GLY A 144 -5.44 3.91 -26.07
N TYR A 145 -4.68 3.19 -26.89
CA TYR A 145 -4.56 3.43 -28.33
C TYR A 145 -5.90 3.30 -29.08
N LEU A 146 -6.66 2.25 -28.79
CA LEU A 146 -7.99 2.07 -29.38
C LEU A 146 -8.96 3.18 -28.96
N CYS A 147 -8.93 3.63 -27.71
CA CYS A 147 -9.72 4.77 -27.26
C CYS A 147 -9.34 6.07 -28.00
N TYR A 148 -8.05 6.25 -28.31
CA TYR A 148 -7.59 7.39 -29.10
C TYR A 148 -8.08 7.34 -30.54
N LEU A 149 -7.95 6.17 -31.21
CA LEU A 149 -8.35 5.99 -32.61
C LEU A 149 -9.87 6.06 -32.81
N LEU A 150 -10.62 5.34 -31.98
CA LEU A 150 -12.07 5.15 -32.10
C LEU A 150 -12.87 6.29 -31.45
N LYS A 151 -12.19 7.24 -30.82
CA LYS A 151 -12.74 8.49 -30.29
C LYS A 151 -13.98 8.27 -29.39
N ALA A 152 -15.07 8.95 -29.73
CA ALA A 152 -16.28 9.02 -28.92
C ALA A 152 -17.04 7.71 -28.77
N LYS A 153 -16.93 6.78 -29.71
CA LYS A 153 -17.77 5.56 -29.72
C LYS A 153 -17.36 4.56 -28.65
N HIS A 154 -16.06 4.51 -28.31
CA HIS A 154 -15.48 3.50 -27.42
C HIS A 154 -14.70 4.08 -26.25
N TRP A 155 -14.96 5.34 -25.87
CA TRP A 155 -14.26 5.99 -24.75
C TRP A 155 -14.39 5.25 -23.41
N LEU A 156 -15.51 4.48 -23.22
CA LEU A 156 -15.74 3.66 -22.04
C LEU A 156 -14.76 2.49 -21.91
N TRP A 157 -14.08 2.10 -22.98
CA TRP A 157 -13.09 1.02 -22.89
C TRP A 157 -11.91 1.38 -21.98
N ALA A 158 -11.63 2.67 -21.78
CA ALA A 158 -10.66 3.08 -20.77
C ALA A 158 -10.99 2.56 -19.37
N ALA A 159 -12.28 2.35 -19.04
CA ALA A 159 -12.68 1.74 -17.77
C ALA A 159 -12.24 0.27 -17.64
N SER A 160 -12.08 -0.46 -18.75
CA SER A 160 -11.62 -1.84 -18.71
C SER A 160 -10.14 -1.99 -18.34
N CYS A 161 -9.35 -0.90 -18.40
CA CYS A 161 -7.96 -0.91 -17.94
C CYS A 161 -7.87 -1.30 -16.45
N SER A 162 -8.81 -0.81 -15.62
CA SER A 162 -8.87 -1.18 -14.19
C SER A 162 -9.16 -2.66 -13.97
N LEU A 163 -10.00 -3.26 -14.83
CA LEU A 163 -10.28 -4.70 -14.77
C LEU A 163 -9.02 -5.52 -15.08
N VAL A 164 -8.22 -5.11 -16.07
CA VAL A 164 -6.97 -5.79 -16.41
C VAL A 164 -6.05 -5.84 -15.19
N ILE A 165 -5.83 -4.71 -14.54
CA ILE A 165 -5.00 -4.67 -13.32
C ILE A 165 -5.63 -5.48 -12.18
N SER A 166 -6.93 -5.33 -11.93
CA SER A 166 -7.60 -6.05 -10.83
C SER A 166 -7.51 -7.57 -11.00
N LEU A 167 -7.62 -8.07 -12.22
CA LEU A 167 -7.53 -9.51 -12.51
C LEU A 167 -6.09 -10.05 -12.44
N THR A 168 -5.09 -9.22 -12.73
CA THR A 168 -3.68 -9.65 -12.78
C THR A 168 -2.92 -9.34 -11.49
N PHE A 169 -3.36 -8.34 -10.71
CA PHE A 169 -2.64 -7.82 -9.56
C PHE A 169 -2.27 -8.90 -8.55
N GLY A 170 -3.24 -9.74 -8.13
CA GLY A 170 -3.01 -10.78 -7.13
C GLY A 170 -1.92 -11.80 -7.53
N SER A 171 -1.80 -12.07 -8.85
CA SER A 171 -0.84 -13.02 -9.41
C SER A 171 0.46 -12.37 -9.86
N ALA A 172 0.50 -11.04 -10.04
CA ALA A 172 1.66 -10.30 -10.50
C ALA A 172 2.48 -9.64 -9.38
N VAL A 173 1.95 -9.61 -8.13
CA VAL A 173 2.66 -9.01 -7.00
C VAL A 173 3.88 -9.85 -6.64
N PRO A 174 5.08 -9.25 -6.45
CA PRO A 174 6.28 -9.95 -5.99
C PRO A 174 6.07 -10.60 -4.61
N ASP A 175 6.53 -11.84 -4.42
CA ASP A 175 6.42 -12.56 -3.14
C ASP A 175 7.05 -11.78 -2.00
N ARG A 176 8.18 -11.14 -2.26
CA ARG A 176 8.82 -10.25 -1.27
C ARG A 176 7.88 -9.15 -0.75
N SER A 177 6.97 -8.63 -1.57
CA SER A 177 5.99 -7.62 -1.16
C SER A 177 4.84 -8.24 -0.37
N VAL A 178 4.39 -9.44 -0.79
CA VAL A 178 3.36 -10.22 -0.09
C VAL A 178 3.87 -10.64 1.28
N ASP A 179 5.03 -11.28 1.36
CA ASP A 179 5.62 -11.77 2.60
C ASP A 179 5.85 -10.64 3.63
N SER A 180 6.22 -9.44 3.14
CA SER A 180 6.41 -8.29 4.02
C SER A 180 5.12 -7.76 4.65
N LYS A 181 3.96 -8.11 4.10
CA LYS A 181 2.64 -7.64 4.54
C LYS A 181 1.81 -8.74 5.21
N LEU A 182 2.14 -10.00 4.92
CA LEU A 182 1.45 -11.18 5.44
C LEU A 182 2.42 -12.04 6.27
N PRO A 183 2.69 -11.68 7.53
CA PRO A 183 3.63 -12.40 8.39
C PRO A 183 3.14 -13.80 8.78
N GLN A 184 1.90 -14.15 8.48
CA GLN A 184 1.21 -15.36 8.95
C GLN A 184 1.95 -16.65 8.57
N ALA A 185 2.44 -16.77 7.35
CA ALA A 185 3.14 -17.99 6.91
C ALA A 185 4.41 -18.21 7.74
N PHE A 186 5.20 -17.16 7.95
CA PHE A 186 6.42 -17.21 8.75
C PHE A 186 6.12 -17.46 10.24
N ILE A 187 5.10 -16.83 10.79
CA ILE A 187 4.66 -17.06 12.17
C ILE A 187 4.27 -18.51 12.36
N ARG A 188 3.46 -19.08 11.46
CA ARG A 188 3.00 -20.49 11.53
C ARG A 188 4.13 -21.50 11.39
N GLN A 189 5.13 -21.22 10.55
CA GLN A 189 6.33 -22.07 10.42
C GLN A 189 7.14 -22.13 11.70
N ASN A 190 7.11 -21.07 12.52
CA ASN A 190 7.86 -20.96 13.76
C ASN A 190 6.95 -21.05 15.02
N MET A 191 5.73 -21.57 14.85
CA MET A 191 4.73 -21.60 15.92
C MET A 191 5.24 -22.30 17.18
N ALA A 192 5.96 -23.42 17.03
CA ALA A 192 6.48 -24.20 18.16
C ALA A 192 7.47 -23.42 19.05
N ASP A 193 8.28 -22.52 18.46
CA ASP A 193 9.20 -21.67 19.22
C ASP A 193 8.45 -20.49 19.84
N LEU A 194 7.47 -19.94 19.13
CA LEU A 194 6.66 -18.81 19.59
C LEU A 194 5.73 -19.19 20.75
N GLU A 195 5.09 -20.35 20.70
CA GLU A 195 4.23 -20.84 21.80
C GLU A 195 5.00 -21.15 23.07
N LYS A 196 6.26 -21.59 22.95
CA LYS A 196 7.15 -21.82 24.11
C LYS A 196 7.63 -20.51 24.75
N SER A 197 7.53 -19.39 24.04
CA SER A 197 8.03 -18.09 24.50
C SER A 197 6.95 -17.34 25.27
N PRO A 198 7.06 -17.21 26.60
CA PRO A 198 6.13 -16.40 27.40
C PRO A 198 6.23 -14.92 27.06
N PHE A 199 7.36 -14.45 26.56
CA PHE A 199 7.58 -13.04 26.19
C PHE A 199 7.82 -12.93 24.71
N ILE A 200 7.00 -12.12 24.04
CA ILE A 200 7.06 -11.93 22.59
C ILE A 200 7.18 -10.43 22.28
N VAL A 201 8.15 -10.09 21.45
CA VAL A 201 8.47 -8.72 21.06
C VAL A 201 8.41 -8.60 19.55
N SER A 202 7.96 -7.45 19.04
CA SER A 202 8.01 -7.12 17.63
C SER A 202 8.42 -5.66 17.41
N ASN A 203 9.20 -5.38 16.35
CA ASN A 203 9.52 -4.02 15.94
C ASN A 203 8.47 -3.38 15.00
N SER A 204 7.37 -4.06 14.76
CA SER A 204 6.31 -3.61 13.85
C SER A 204 4.93 -3.89 14.44
N VAL A 205 4.08 -2.87 14.48
CA VAL A 205 2.68 -3.00 14.93
C VAL A 205 1.91 -4.01 14.08
N GLY A 206 2.11 -4.02 12.76
CA GLY A 206 1.45 -4.96 11.86
C GLY A 206 1.85 -6.42 12.11
N ILE A 207 3.12 -6.69 12.39
CA ILE A 207 3.60 -8.02 12.77
C ILE A 207 3.11 -8.37 14.18
N GLY A 208 3.15 -7.43 15.12
CA GLY A 208 2.61 -7.60 16.46
C GLY A 208 1.13 -8.00 16.44
N ALA A 209 0.33 -7.38 15.57
CA ALA A 209 -1.06 -7.75 15.34
C ALA A 209 -1.20 -9.19 14.76
N GLY A 210 -0.32 -9.55 13.81
CA GLY A 210 -0.25 -10.91 13.26
C GLY A 210 0.10 -11.96 14.31
N LEU A 211 1.08 -11.68 15.18
CA LEU A 211 1.46 -12.52 16.31
C LEU A 211 0.29 -12.68 17.29
N ALA A 212 -0.35 -11.56 17.67
CA ALA A 212 -1.50 -11.58 18.58
C ALA A 212 -2.66 -12.43 18.02
N TRP A 213 -2.90 -12.33 16.71
CA TRP A 213 -3.95 -13.09 16.02
C TRP A 213 -3.65 -14.60 15.98
N GLU A 214 -2.44 -14.99 15.54
CA GLU A 214 -2.08 -16.40 15.39
C GLU A 214 -1.92 -17.10 16.75
N LEU A 215 -1.31 -16.45 17.74
CA LEU A 215 -1.08 -17.00 19.08
C LEU A 215 -2.25 -16.81 20.03
N LYS A 216 -3.31 -16.09 19.62
CA LYS A 216 -4.47 -15.76 20.49
C LYS A 216 -4.07 -15.06 21.80
N ARG A 217 -3.08 -14.17 21.71
CA ARG A 217 -2.51 -13.42 22.85
C ARG A 217 -2.58 -11.92 22.61
N SER A 218 -2.71 -11.13 23.67
CA SER A 218 -2.71 -9.67 23.61
C SER A 218 -1.49 -9.01 24.29
N ASP A 219 -0.59 -9.81 24.85
CA ASP A 219 0.56 -9.36 25.66
C ASP A 219 1.85 -9.26 24.85
N ILE A 220 1.75 -8.79 23.60
CA ILE A 220 2.88 -8.56 22.73
C ILE A 220 3.56 -7.23 23.10
N TYR A 221 4.89 -7.24 23.21
CA TYR A 221 5.73 -6.07 23.40
C TYR A 221 6.11 -5.45 22.05
N LEU A 222 6.32 -4.15 22.02
CA LEU A 222 6.77 -3.42 20.83
C LEU A 222 8.15 -2.82 21.06
N LEU A 223 9.02 -2.92 20.04
CA LEU A 223 10.37 -2.36 20.07
C LEU A 223 10.47 -1.16 19.11
N ASN A 224 10.76 0.02 19.65
CA ASN A 224 10.97 1.30 18.95
C ASN A 224 9.80 1.85 18.14
N ASN A 225 8.77 1.09 17.86
CA ASN A 225 7.71 1.49 16.95
C ASN A 225 6.33 1.25 17.57
N SER A 226 5.72 2.33 18.01
CA SER A 226 4.35 2.34 18.54
C SER A 226 3.28 2.51 17.46
N GLY A 227 3.64 3.02 16.29
CA GLY A 227 2.74 3.21 15.15
C GLY A 227 1.38 3.79 15.53
N GLU A 228 0.32 3.10 15.16
CA GLU A 228 -1.07 3.48 15.47
C GLU A 228 -1.44 3.30 16.95
N LEU A 229 -0.65 2.50 17.70
CA LEU A 229 -0.88 2.24 19.13
C LEU A 229 -0.28 3.29 20.05
N THR A 230 0.36 4.34 19.49
CA THR A 230 1.04 5.39 20.26
C THR A 230 0.17 6.02 21.36
N TYR A 231 -1.13 6.18 21.11
CA TYR A 231 -2.03 6.74 22.10
C TYR A 231 -2.31 5.73 23.24
N GLY A 232 -2.63 4.48 22.90
CA GLY A 232 -2.88 3.44 23.88
C GLY A 232 -1.68 3.12 24.78
N LEU A 233 -0.47 3.13 24.20
CA LEU A 233 0.78 2.87 24.91
C LEU A 233 1.26 4.01 25.83
N LYS A 234 0.48 5.10 25.97
CA LYS A 234 0.72 6.16 26.96
C LYS A 234 -0.02 5.93 28.28
N TYR A 235 -0.89 4.94 28.34
CA TYR A 235 -1.58 4.62 29.59
C TYR A 235 -0.67 3.81 30.54
N PRO A 236 -0.79 4.01 31.86
CA PRO A 236 0.08 3.37 32.85
C PRO A 236 0.05 1.83 32.85
N ASP A 237 -1.06 1.24 32.37
CA ASP A 237 -1.26 -0.21 32.28
C ASP A 237 -0.67 -0.83 31.01
N SER A 238 -0.15 -0.03 30.07
CA SER A 238 0.35 -0.48 28.77
C SER A 238 1.69 0.12 28.36
N GLU A 239 2.11 1.21 29.00
CA GLU A 239 3.36 1.92 28.70
C GLU A 239 4.61 1.02 28.76
N TYR A 240 4.63 0.04 29.71
CA TYR A 240 5.73 -0.92 29.89
C TYR A 240 5.92 -1.87 28.68
N ARG A 241 4.95 -1.93 27.77
CA ARG A 241 5.02 -2.77 26.55
C ARG A 241 5.81 -2.12 25.43
N LEU A 242 6.13 -0.84 25.50
CA LEU A 242 6.94 -0.15 24.52
C LEU A 242 8.41 -0.11 24.98
N LEU A 243 9.23 -0.90 24.33
CA LEU A 243 10.66 -0.97 24.55
C LEU A 243 11.38 -0.09 23.53
N ASN A 244 12.57 0.36 23.89
CA ASN A 244 13.47 1.07 22.99
C ASN A 244 14.86 0.41 22.95
N ASP A 245 15.69 0.75 21.97
CA ASP A 245 17.02 0.16 21.81
C ASP A 245 17.90 0.30 23.05
N ALA A 246 17.77 1.40 23.79
CA ALA A 246 18.59 1.66 24.97
C ALA A 246 18.19 0.79 26.16
N THR A 247 16.91 0.47 26.31
CA THR A 247 16.38 -0.31 27.44
C THR A 247 16.20 -1.80 27.09
N PHE A 248 16.25 -2.17 25.83
CA PHE A 248 15.97 -3.53 25.39
C PHE A 248 16.95 -4.57 25.95
N ALA A 249 18.23 -4.26 25.94
CA ALA A 249 19.27 -5.18 26.45
C ALA A 249 19.09 -5.50 27.94
N ASP A 250 18.83 -4.48 28.78
CA ASP A 250 18.60 -4.63 30.21
C ASP A 250 17.28 -5.37 30.47
N TRP A 251 16.22 -4.99 29.76
CA TRP A 251 14.93 -5.67 29.84
C TRP A 251 15.04 -7.14 29.44
N LEU A 252 15.81 -7.44 28.37
CA LEU A 252 16.03 -8.81 27.91
C LEU A 252 16.75 -9.64 28.97
N ALA A 253 17.84 -9.11 29.57
CA ALA A 253 18.62 -9.78 30.60
C ALA A 253 17.75 -10.14 31.82
N GLU A 254 16.88 -9.24 32.26
CA GLU A 254 15.94 -9.50 33.37
C GLU A 254 14.82 -10.47 32.99
N THR A 255 14.31 -10.36 31.76
CA THR A 255 13.18 -11.15 31.32
C THR A 255 13.57 -12.60 31.01
N ARG A 256 14.80 -12.84 30.51
CA ARG A 256 15.35 -14.20 30.30
C ARG A 256 15.44 -15.04 31.59
N LYS A 257 15.56 -14.42 32.75
CA LYS A 257 15.51 -15.12 34.06
C LYS A 257 14.12 -15.72 34.30
N LYS A 258 13.06 -15.13 33.77
CA LYS A 258 11.67 -15.52 33.94
C LYS A 258 11.21 -16.53 32.88
N GLY A 259 11.75 -16.45 31.67
CA GLY A 259 11.38 -17.32 30.57
C GLY A 259 12.05 -17.00 29.25
N GLN A 260 11.80 -17.81 28.25
CA GLN A 260 12.26 -17.60 26.87
C GLN A 260 11.64 -16.33 26.28
N VAL A 261 12.42 -15.58 25.51
CA VAL A 261 11.97 -14.37 24.80
C VAL A 261 12.08 -14.61 23.29
N ALA A 262 11.00 -14.34 22.56
CA ALA A 262 10.98 -14.35 21.10
C ALA A 262 10.87 -12.91 20.57
N LEU A 263 11.79 -12.50 19.71
CA LEU A 263 11.77 -11.20 19.03
C LEU A 263 11.59 -11.41 17.52
N LEU A 264 10.46 -10.97 17.00
CA LEU A 264 10.19 -11.00 15.56
C LEU A 264 10.39 -9.61 14.96
N VAL A 265 11.41 -9.49 14.11
CA VAL A 265 11.83 -8.23 13.49
C VAL A 265 11.53 -8.25 11.99
N THR A 266 11.04 -7.14 11.46
CA THR A 266 11.08 -6.87 10.02
C THR A 266 12.15 -5.83 9.75
N ASP A 267 13.15 -6.18 8.94
CA ASP A 267 14.21 -5.26 8.57
C ASP A 267 14.15 -4.90 7.08
N LYS A 268 14.13 -3.59 6.83
CA LYS A 268 14.21 -3.07 5.47
C LYS A 268 15.66 -2.88 5.01
N ASN A 269 16.63 -2.83 5.93
CA ASN A 269 17.98 -2.34 5.65
C ASN A 269 19.13 -3.15 6.26
N ASP A 270 18.91 -4.34 6.80
CA ASP A 270 19.91 -5.19 7.51
C ASP A 270 20.66 -4.46 8.66
N THR A 271 20.05 -3.38 9.19
CA THR A 271 20.69 -2.51 10.20
C THR A 271 20.33 -2.90 11.62
N TYR A 272 19.32 -3.77 11.80
CA TYR A 272 18.85 -4.17 13.11
C TYR A 272 19.78 -5.18 13.80
N ASP A 273 20.36 -6.10 13.03
CA ASP A 273 21.24 -7.16 13.55
C ASP A 273 22.43 -6.63 14.36
N ALA A 274 23.01 -5.51 13.93
CA ALA A 274 24.19 -4.93 14.56
C ALA A 274 23.91 -4.32 15.95
N LYS A 275 22.64 -4.11 16.32
CA LYS A 275 22.24 -3.45 17.57
C LYS A 275 21.63 -4.39 18.58
N LEU A 276 21.24 -5.60 18.15
CA LEU A 276 20.59 -6.57 19.02
C LEU A 276 21.63 -7.43 19.77
N PRO A 277 21.36 -7.82 21.02
CA PRO A 277 22.16 -8.84 21.69
C PRO A 277 22.19 -10.15 20.91
N PRO A 278 23.27 -10.95 21.01
CA PRO A 278 23.36 -12.22 20.32
C PRO A 278 22.24 -13.16 20.77
N ALA A 279 21.53 -13.75 19.81
CA ALA A 279 20.44 -14.68 20.06
C ALA A 279 20.94 -16.13 20.09
N ASP A 280 20.25 -16.99 20.86
CA ASP A 280 20.57 -18.42 20.96
C ASP A 280 20.11 -19.17 19.70
N LYS A 281 19.00 -18.75 19.08
CA LYS A 281 18.50 -19.26 17.80
C LYS A 281 18.02 -18.12 16.91
N ARG A 282 18.36 -18.19 15.62
CA ARG A 282 17.93 -17.25 14.58
C ARG A 282 17.30 -18.01 13.43
N THR A 283 16.11 -17.59 13.01
CA THR A 283 15.42 -18.08 11.81
C THR A 283 15.00 -16.90 10.98
N GLU A 284 15.29 -16.92 9.68
CA GLU A 284 14.99 -15.79 8.80
C GLU A 284 14.30 -16.24 7.51
N ASN A 285 13.52 -15.33 6.93
CA ASN A 285 13.08 -15.38 5.55
C ASN A 285 13.45 -14.05 4.87
N SER A 286 12.95 -13.80 3.64
CA SER A 286 13.31 -12.66 2.81
C SER A 286 13.25 -11.27 3.51
N ARG A 287 12.44 -11.10 4.58
CA ARG A 287 12.24 -9.81 5.27
C ARG A 287 11.98 -9.89 6.76
N MET A 288 11.81 -11.05 7.31
CA MET A 288 11.52 -11.23 8.73
C MET A 288 12.59 -12.11 9.35
N THR A 289 13.02 -11.74 10.53
CA THR A 289 13.96 -12.53 11.32
C THR A 289 13.36 -12.76 12.70
N LEU A 290 13.29 -14.01 13.10
CA LEU A 290 12.94 -14.43 14.43
C LEU A 290 14.19 -14.73 15.24
N TYR A 291 14.38 -14.02 16.33
CA TYR A 291 15.43 -14.25 17.33
C TYR A 291 14.79 -14.89 18.55
N ILE A 292 15.39 -15.98 18.99
CA ILE A 292 15.00 -16.67 20.23
C ILE A 292 16.14 -16.50 21.23
N TYR A 293 15.77 -16.07 22.40
CA TYR A 293 16.64 -15.92 23.57
C TYR A 293 16.16 -16.90 24.63
N ASP A 294 16.89 -17.97 24.84
CA ASP A 294 16.53 -19.00 25.80
C ASP A 294 16.58 -18.49 27.25
N LYS A 295 15.83 -19.15 28.11
CA LYS A 295 15.82 -18.84 29.54
C LYS A 295 17.24 -19.00 30.08
N GLN A 296 17.70 -17.99 30.81
CA GLN A 296 18.96 -18.06 31.57
C GLN A 296 18.67 -18.44 33.03
N PRO A 297 19.59 -19.18 33.66
CA PRO A 297 19.44 -19.54 35.06
C PRO A 297 19.44 -18.35 35.99
#